data_80172cefe9fa8cd49588512345a02c0f
#
_entry.id   80172cefe9fa8cd49588512345a02c0f
#
_cell.length_a   1.000
_cell.length_b   1.000
_cell.length_c   1.000
_cell.angle_alpha   90.00
_cell.angle_beta   90.00
_cell.angle_gamma   90.00
#
_symmetry.space_group_name_H-M   'P 1'
#
loop_
_entity.id
_entity.type
_entity.pdbx_description
1 polymer ?
#
loop_
_entity_poly.entity_id
_entity_poly.type
_entity_poly.pdbx_seq_one_letter_code
_entity_poly.pdbx_strand_id
1 'polypeptide(L)'
;AGAKDIIAERVSQDISNREAIHNLYLKSGNIVTKGIVPEGQTEEQAQKTSTYQMYWDYKEPLNQVKPHRILAMNRGERENALQVTIDVEVEDAVKLLQNRAEMSNHYHADAIEDGVVRLLSPAVIREIRSDETDEADAHGIGIFSENLKNLLMTQPIKGSRVLGVDPGIRTGTKCAALDETGKYLGYFKFFQVTDPEGTYQMINDAIDKYDIQVVAVGNGTGSQEVQAIVSKVISENYSDVVYTVVDESGASVYSASDIAREEFPELDLTIRGAISMGRRLQDPLSELVKIDPKAIGVGLYQHDVNQKKLAEQLDEVVGSVVNNVGVNLNTASYSLLKYVSGINGTTAKKIVAYRDANGKITSREDLKKV
;
A
#
# COMPACT_ATOMS: atom_id res chain seq x y z
N ALA A 1 -1.16 47.39 -27.18
CA ALA A 1 -1.57 46.31 -26.27
C ALA A 1 -2.12 45.14 -27.06
N GLY A 2 -3.25 45.24 -27.80
CA GLY A 2 -3.91 44.08 -28.41
C GLY A 2 -3.09 43.25 -29.40
N ALA A 3 -2.24 43.86 -30.22
CA ALA A 3 -1.38 43.13 -31.18
C ALA A 3 -0.27 42.33 -30.46
N LYS A 4 0.28 42.87 -29.38
CA LYS A 4 1.27 42.18 -28.55
C LYS A 4 0.66 40.95 -27.87
N ASP A 5 -0.55 41.07 -27.31
CA ASP A 5 -1.28 40.00 -26.67
C ASP A 5 -1.60 38.84 -27.65
N ILE A 6 -2.02 39.18 -28.88
CA ILE A 6 -2.29 38.17 -29.94
C ILE A 6 -1.02 37.39 -30.29
N ILE A 7 0.14 38.06 -30.40
CA ILE A 7 1.42 37.38 -30.68
C ILE A 7 1.83 36.51 -29.52
N ALA A 8 1.72 37.00 -28.28
CA ALA A 8 2.03 36.26 -27.05
C ALA A 8 1.16 34.98 -26.94
N GLU A 9 -0.13 35.07 -27.22
CA GLU A 9 -1.03 33.94 -27.24
C GLU A 9 -0.66 32.90 -28.32
N ARG A 10 -0.36 33.34 -29.54
CA ARG A 10 0.09 32.45 -30.63
C ARG A 10 1.36 31.71 -30.27
N VAL A 11 2.35 32.40 -29.69
CA VAL A 11 3.61 31.81 -29.21
C VAL A 11 3.36 30.77 -28.17
N SER A 12 2.44 31.04 -27.24
CA SER A 12 2.12 30.11 -26.16
C SER A 12 1.26 28.89 -26.56
N GLN A 13 0.50 29.01 -27.64
CA GLN A 13 -0.36 27.94 -28.18
C GLN A 13 0.37 27.06 -29.18
N ASP A 14 1.53 27.48 -29.67
CA ASP A 14 2.32 26.69 -30.60
C ASP A 14 2.92 25.44 -29.96
N ILE A 15 2.55 24.28 -30.47
CA ILE A 15 2.97 22.97 -29.91
C ILE A 15 4.49 22.84 -29.94
N SER A 16 5.14 23.27 -31.03
CA SER A 16 6.60 23.13 -31.17
C SER A 16 7.36 23.99 -30.19
N ASN A 17 6.85 25.17 -29.85
CA ASN A 17 7.37 26.03 -28.81
C ASN A 17 7.22 25.44 -27.43
N ARG A 18 6.01 24.87 -27.15
CA ARG A 18 5.72 24.19 -25.88
C ARG A 18 6.65 23.01 -25.65
N GLU A 19 6.81 22.13 -26.64
CA GLU A 19 7.73 20.99 -26.59
C GLU A 19 9.20 21.44 -26.38
N ALA A 20 9.63 22.51 -27.05
CA ALA A 20 10.98 23.00 -26.92
C ALA A 20 11.28 23.52 -25.50
N ILE A 21 10.34 24.26 -24.89
CA ILE A 21 10.49 24.74 -23.51
C ILE A 21 10.35 23.61 -22.51
N HIS A 22 9.44 22.69 -22.74
CA HIS A 22 9.28 21.49 -21.89
C HIS A 22 10.60 20.70 -21.83
N ASN A 23 11.21 20.42 -22.97
CA ASN A 23 12.48 19.70 -23.03
C ASN A 23 13.65 20.49 -22.42
N LEU A 24 13.66 21.82 -22.58
CA LEU A 24 14.65 22.69 -21.94
C LEU A 24 14.55 22.59 -20.42
N TYR A 25 13.33 22.72 -19.87
CA TYR A 25 13.09 22.72 -18.42
C TYR A 25 13.32 21.35 -17.78
N LEU A 26 12.95 20.25 -18.45
CA LEU A 26 13.30 18.90 -17.97
C LEU A 26 14.82 18.70 -17.88
N LYS A 27 15.58 19.28 -18.81
CA LYS A 27 17.04 19.13 -18.86
C LYS A 27 17.77 20.00 -17.84
N SER A 28 17.33 21.25 -17.64
CA SER A 28 18.04 22.26 -16.86
C SER A 28 17.36 22.66 -15.57
N GLY A 29 16.07 22.31 -15.39
CA GLY A 29 15.28 22.68 -14.23
C GLY A 29 15.61 21.85 -13.00
N ASN A 30 15.26 22.39 -11.84
CA ASN A 30 15.40 21.74 -10.55
C ASN A 30 14.06 21.71 -9.84
N ILE A 31 13.79 20.61 -9.14
CA ILE A 31 12.75 20.61 -8.11
C ILE A 31 13.31 21.23 -6.84
N VAL A 32 12.57 22.15 -6.25
CA VAL A 32 12.98 22.88 -5.05
C VAL A 32 11.86 22.79 -4.02
N THR A 33 12.22 22.47 -2.79
CA THR A 33 11.27 22.48 -1.68
C THR A 33 11.75 23.39 -0.56
N LYS A 34 10.78 24.01 0.12
CA LYS A 34 10.99 24.80 1.34
C LYS A 34 10.01 24.37 2.41
N GLY A 35 10.50 24.26 3.63
CA GLY A 35 9.66 23.99 4.79
C GLY A 35 8.71 25.17 5.07
N ILE A 36 7.49 24.85 5.49
CA ILE A 36 6.49 25.82 5.95
C ILE A 36 6.56 25.86 7.47
N VAL A 37 6.81 27.05 8.03
CA VAL A 37 6.89 27.29 9.47
C VAL A 37 5.47 27.44 10.03
N PRO A 38 5.00 26.55 10.94
CA PRO A 38 3.71 26.70 11.58
C PRO A 38 3.63 27.95 12.46
N GLU A 39 2.44 28.52 12.62
CA GLU A 39 2.24 29.67 13.51
C GLU A 39 2.69 29.36 14.94
N GLY A 40 3.43 30.30 15.55
CA GLY A 40 3.92 30.19 16.91
C GLY A 40 5.20 29.38 17.10
N GLN A 41 5.80 28.88 16.04
CA GLN A 41 7.12 28.19 16.08
C GLN A 41 8.22 29.04 15.44
N THR A 42 9.47 28.82 15.89
CA THR A 42 10.62 29.32 15.14
C THR A 42 10.96 28.34 14.01
N GLU A 43 11.65 28.84 12.97
CA GLU A 43 12.07 27.99 11.86
C GLU A 43 12.91 26.79 12.32
N GLU A 44 13.84 27.00 13.25
CA GLU A 44 14.68 25.94 13.80
C GLU A 44 13.89 24.87 14.55
N GLN A 45 12.86 25.26 15.29
CA GLN A 45 11.97 24.33 16.01
C GLN A 45 11.13 23.54 15.02
N ALA A 46 10.51 24.22 14.04
CA ALA A 46 9.69 23.61 13.02
C ALA A 46 10.49 22.61 12.18
N GLN A 47 11.70 22.96 11.77
CA GLN A 47 12.58 22.06 11.02
C GLN A 47 12.96 20.80 11.81
N LYS A 48 13.34 20.94 13.09
CA LYS A 48 13.75 19.81 13.92
C LYS A 48 12.63 18.82 14.21
N THR A 49 11.38 19.28 14.28
CA THR A 49 10.21 18.43 14.57
C THR A 49 9.52 17.91 13.32
N SER A 50 9.88 18.41 12.15
CA SER A 50 9.25 18.02 10.88
C SER A 50 9.60 16.59 10.47
N THR A 51 8.61 15.81 10.10
CA THR A 51 8.79 14.51 9.43
C THR A 51 9.42 14.65 8.05
N TYR A 52 9.39 15.88 7.48
CA TYR A 52 9.97 16.24 6.19
C TYR A 52 11.31 16.98 6.31
N GLN A 53 12.03 16.81 7.40
CA GLN A 53 13.29 17.53 7.68
C GLN A 53 14.29 17.45 6.53
N MET A 54 14.41 16.30 5.85
CA MET A 54 15.31 16.11 4.72
C MET A 54 14.91 16.90 3.47
N TYR A 55 13.66 17.37 3.39
CA TYR A 55 13.11 18.17 2.30
C TYR A 55 12.88 19.63 2.71
N TRP A 56 13.36 20.06 3.87
CA TRP A 56 13.09 21.38 4.41
C TRP A 56 13.70 22.53 3.57
N ASP A 57 14.89 22.30 3.05
CA ASP A 57 15.58 23.16 2.09
C ASP A 57 16.30 22.25 1.09
N TYR A 58 15.58 21.80 0.09
CA TYR A 58 16.04 20.75 -0.82
C TYR A 58 16.01 21.23 -2.27
N LYS A 59 17.05 20.88 -3.04
CA LYS A 59 17.14 21.16 -4.47
C LYS A 59 17.79 19.98 -5.19
N GLU A 60 17.14 19.48 -6.26
CA GLU A 60 17.65 18.39 -7.08
C GLU A 60 17.29 18.62 -8.56
N PRO A 61 18.17 18.29 -9.54
CA PRO A 61 17.82 18.33 -10.95
C PRO A 61 16.62 17.43 -11.28
N LEU A 62 15.67 17.93 -12.08
CA LEU A 62 14.46 17.20 -12.47
C LEU A 62 14.78 15.83 -13.09
N ASN A 63 15.79 15.78 -13.96
CA ASN A 63 16.21 14.54 -14.63
C ASN A 63 16.90 13.50 -13.73
N GLN A 64 17.08 13.78 -12.43
CA GLN A 64 17.73 12.90 -11.46
C GLN A 64 16.82 12.53 -10.29
N VAL A 65 15.73 13.27 -10.09
CA VAL A 65 14.82 13.05 -8.97
C VAL A 65 14.18 11.64 -9.04
N LYS A 66 14.12 10.97 -7.90
CA LYS A 66 13.58 9.61 -7.84
C LYS A 66 12.08 9.63 -7.51
N PRO A 67 11.30 8.70 -8.08
CA PRO A 67 9.84 8.64 -7.88
C PRO A 67 9.38 8.72 -6.41
N HIS A 68 10.05 8.00 -5.51
CA HIS A 68 9.69 8.04 -4.08
C HIS A 68 9.90 9.41 -3.42
N ARG A 69 10.84 10.23 -3.94
CA ARG A 69 11.04 11.61 -3.47
C ARG A 69 9.92 12.52 -3.94
N ILE A 70 9.46 12.35 -5.19
CA ILE A 70 8.28 13.05 -5.71
C ILE A 70 7.06 12.76 -4.84
N LEU A 71 6.80 11.48 -4.52
CA LEU A 71 5.69 11.09 -3.65
C LEU A 71 5.82 11.69 -2.24
N ALA A 72 7.04 11.71 -1.68
CA ALA A 72 7.30 12.31 -0.37
C ALA A 72 7.05 13.83 -0.38
N MET A 73 7.54 14.54 -1.39
CA MET A 73 7.35 15.99 -1.54
C MET A 73 5.88 16.34 -1.78
N ASN A 74 5.17 15.55 -2.61
CA ASN A 74 3.73 15.71 -2.84
C ASN A 74 2.90 15.51 -1.57
N ARG A 75 3.28 14.54 -0.72
CA ARG A 75 2.66 14.37 0.60
C ARG A 75 2.91 15.58 1.49
N GLY A 76 4.17 16.05 1.58
CA GLY A 76 4.53 17.21 2.39
C GLY A 76 3.80 18.50 1.95
N GLU A 77 3.60 18.68 0.64
CA GLU A 77 2.83 19.79 0.09
C GLU A 77 1.34 19.70 0.45
N ARG A 78 0.74 18.53 0.31
CA ARG A 78 -0.66 18.27 0.68
C ARG A 78 -0.91 18.45 2.18
N GLU A 79 0.07 18.12 3.01
CA GLU A 79 0.01 18.29 4.48
C GLU A 79 0.37 19.72 4.93
N ASN A 80 0.61 20.65 3.99
CA ASN A 80 1.07 22.02 4.24
C ASN A 80 2.36 22.08 5.08
N ALA A 81 3.23 21.09 4.96
CA ALA A 81 4.54 21.05 5.60
C ALA A 81 5.66 21.54 4.69
N LEU A 82 5.46 21.43 3.38
CA LEU A 82 6.41 21.85 2.34
C LEU A 82 5.73 22.73 1.29
N GLN A 83 6.49 23.67 0.75
CA GLN A 83 6.21 24.33 -0.53
C GLN A 83 7.10 23.69 -1.60
N VAL A 84 6.50 23.19 -2.68
CA VAL A 84 7.24 22.52 -3.76
C VAL A 84 7.14 23.35 -5.04
N THR A 85 8.28 23.66 -5.64
CA THR A 85 8.36 24.46 -6.87
C THR A 85 9.35 23.84 -7.86
N ILE A 86 9.19 24.18 -9.13
CA ILE A 86 10.19 23.92 -10.17
C ILE A 86 10.90 25.22 -10.46
N ASP A 87 12.21 25.23 -10.22
CA ASP A 87 13.10 26.34 -10.47
C ASP A 87 13.73 26.18 -11.86
N VAL A 88 13.48 27.17 -12.75
CA VAL A 88 13.94 27.19 -14.13
C VAL A 88 14.42 28.56 -14.50
N GLU A 89 15.43 28.65 -15.39
CA GLU A 89 15.89 29.93 -15.97
C GLU A 89 14.95 30.32 -17.12
N VAL A 90 13.97 31.17 -16.82
CA VAL A 90 12.96 31.62 -17.81
C VAL A 90 13.60 32.41 -18.95
N GLU A 91 14.69 33.15 -18.69
CA GLU A 91 15.46 33.87 -19.66
C GLU A 91 16.02 32.97 -20.78
N ASP A 92 16.39 31.74 -20.45
CA ASP A 92 16.89 30.78 -21.44
C ASP A 92 15.75 30.28 -22.35
N ALA A 93 14.54 30.16 -21.84
CA ALA A 93 13.36 29.88 -22.64
C ALA A 93 13.01 31.04 -23.58
N VAL A 94 13.11 32.29 -23.10
CA VAL A 94 12.93 33.47 -23.93
C VAL A 94 13.94 33.49 -25.05
N LYS A 95 15.24 33.34 -24.75
CA LYS A 95 16.32 33.29 -25.76
C LYS A 95 16.09 32.16 -26.77
N LEU A 96 15.69 30.99 -26.31
CA LEU A 96 15.41 29.84 -27.17
C LEU A 96 14.35 30.18 -28.22
N LEU A 97 13.24 30.78 -27.82
CA LEU A 97 12.15 31.11 -28.74
C LEU A 97 12.48 32.34 -29.60
N GLN A 98 13.17 33.34 -29.06
CA GLN A 98 13.64 34.48 -29.85
C GLN A 98 14.59 34.04 -30.96
N ASN A 99 15.48 33.08 -30.71
CA ASN A 99 16.39 32.52 -31.72
C ASN A 99 15.67 31.65 -32.77
N ARG A 100 14.54 31.04 -32.42
CA ARG A 100 13.74 30.24 -33.38
C ARG A 100 12.82 31.08 -34.24
N ALA A 101 12.46 32.26 -33.76
CA ALA A 101 11.56 33.15 -34.49
C ALA A 101 12.37 34.04 -35.47
N GLU A 102 11.87 34.19 -36.71
CA GLU A 102 12.33 35.24 -37.59
C GLU A 102 11.84 36.59 -37.08
N MET A 103 12.63 37.24 -36.19
CA MET A 103 12.24 38.47 -35.54
C MET A 103 12.33 39.64 -36.54
N SER A 104 11.21 40.28 -36.77
CA SER A 104 11.10 41.44 -37.66
C SER A 104 11.44 42.77 -36.97
N ASN A 105 11.30 42.88 -35.64
CA ASN A 105 11.55 44.08 -34.84
C ASN A 105 11.50 43.77 -33.32
N HIS A 106 11.88 44.78 -32.48
CA HIS A 106 11.88 44.64 -31.01
C HIS A 106 10.50 44.41 -30.40
N TYR A 107 9.42 44.88 -31.01
CA TYR A 107 8.04 44.63 -30.54
C TYR A 107 7.69 43.14 -30.62
N HIS A 108 8.26 42.42 -31.58
CA HIS A 108 8.10 40.99 -31.73
C HIS A 108 8.87 40.25 -30.63
N ALA A 109 10.09 40.66 -30.31
CA ALA A 109 10.90 40.14 -29.23
C ALA A 109 10.21 40.31 -27.87
N ASP A 110 9.67 41.53 -27.59
CA ASP A 110 8.91 41.82 -26.37
C ASP A 110 7.61 40.99 -26.25
N ALA A 111 6.96 40.69 -27.37
CA ALA A 111 5.76 39.86 -27.38
C ALA A 111 6.06 38.39 -27.11
N ILE A 112 7.20 37.90 -27.62
CA ILE A 112 7.69 36.55 -27.32
C ILE A 112 8.02 36.44 -25.82
N GLU A 113 8.76 37.40 -25.27
CA GLU A 113 9.09 37.44 -23.85
C GLU A 113 7.83 37.41 -22.97
N ASP A 114 6.83 38.28 -23.24
CA ASP A 114 5.55 38.28 -22.52
C ASP A 114 4.84 36.92 -22.64
N GLY A 115 4.80 36.34 -23.84
CA GLY A 115 4.20 35.01 -24.06
C GLY A 115 4.86 33.89 -23.28
N VAL A 116 6.21 33.90 -23.22
CA VAL A 116 6.98 32.93 -22.44
C VAL A 116 6.79 33.14 -20.95
N VAL A 117 7.01 34.33 -20.43
CA VAL A 117 7.02 34.61 -18.99
C VAL A 117 5.62 34.45 -18.37
N ARG A 118 4.62 35.02 -19.02
CA ARG A 118 3.26 35.10 -18.45
C ARG A 118 2.40 33.89 -18.77
N LEU A 119 2.57 33.26 -19.91
CA LEU A 119 1.67 32.20 -20.36
C LEU A 119 2.35 30.83 -20.43
N LEU A 120 3.43 30.71 -21.17
CA LEU A 120 4.01 29.42 -21.55
C LEU A 120 4.80 28.76 -20.42
N SER A 121 5.74 29.48 -19.78
CA SER A 121 6.53 28.92 -18.67
C SER A 121 5.68 28.44 -17.49
N PRO A 122 4.70 29.21 -16.99
CA PRO A 122 3.83 28.71 -15.92
C PRO A 122 2.99 27.49 -16.33
N ALA A 123 2.60 27.40 -17.61
CA ALA A 123 1.83 26.25 -18.11
C ALA A 123 2.71 25.00 -18.21
N VAL A 124 3.93 25.14 -18.77
CA VAL A 124 4.89 24.04 -18.90
C VAL A 124 5.38 23.54 -17.54
N ILE A 125 5.63 24.44 -16.59
CA ILE A 125 6.00 24.06 -15.21
C ILE A 125 4.90 23.21 -14.56
N ARG A 126 3.62 23.59 -14.73
CA ARG A 126 2.50 22.77 -14.20
C ARG A 126 2.40 21.42 -14.90
N GLU A 127 2.64 21.38 -16.21
CA GLU A 127 2.66 20.13 -16.97
C GLU A 127 3.77 19.19 -16.49
N ILE A 128 5.00 19.66 -16.39
CA ILE A 128 6.13 18.88 -15.86
C ILE A 128 5.82 18.36 -14.46
N ARG A 129 5.25 19.20 -13.59
CA ARG A 129 4.89 18.79 -12.22
C ARG A 129 3.83 17.67 -12.21
N SER A 130 2.88 17.71 -13.17
CA SER A 130 1.87 16.66 -13.35
C SER A 130 2.48 15.38 -13.89
N ASP A 131 3.33 15.48 -14.92
CA ASP A 131 3.97 14.33 -15.57
C ASP A 131 4.89 13.59 -14.60
N GLU A 132 5.72 14.31 -13.84
CA GLU A 132 6.56 13.74 -12.77
C GLU A 132 5.74 13.02 -11.69
N THR A 133 4.57 13.57 -11.34
CA THR A 133 3.66 12.94 -10.40
C THR A 133 3.05 11.66 -10.98
N ASP A 134 2.58 11.70 -12.23
CA ASP A 134 2.01 10.52 -12.89
C ASP A 134 3.03 9.39 -13.08
N GLU A 135 4.29 9.73 -13.39
CA GLU A 135 5.39 8.77 -13.48
C GLU A 135 5.72 8.18 -12.10
N ALA A 136 5.79 9.01 -11.06
CA ALA A 136 6.03 8.55 -9.69
C ALA A 136 4.92 7.65 -9.18
N ASP A 137 3.66 7.98 -9.49
CA ASP A 137 2.49 7.15 -9.18
C ASP A 137 2.58 5.77 -9.86
N ALA A 138 2.85 5.76 -11.16
CA ALA A 138 2.94 4.52 -11.94
C ALA A 138 4.07 3.61 -11.41
N HIS A 139 5.23 4.19 -11.11
CA HIS A 139 6.37 3.48 -10.53
C HIS A 139 6.03 2.93 -9.13
N GLY A 140 5.42 3.75 -8.26
CA GLY A 140 5.01 3.35 -6.91
C GLY A 140 3.99 2.21 -6.95
N ILE A 141 2.96 2.30 -7.79
CA ILE A 141 1.96 1.25 -8.00
C ILE A 141 2.60 -0.05 -8.48
N GLY A 142 3.59 0.03 -9.37
CA GLY A 142 4.33 -1.15 -9.82
C GLY A 142 5.06 -1.87 -8.67
N ILE A 143 5.73 -1.12 -7.80
CA ILE A 143 6.39 -1.68 -6.60
C ILE A 143 5.35 -2.29 -5.63
N PHE A 144 4.24 -1.60 -5.38
CA PHE A 144 3.19 -2.10 -4.49
C PHE A 144 2.56 -3.38 -5.03
N SER A 145 2.40 -3.49 -6.35
CA SER A 145 1.93 -4.69 -7.04
C SER A 145 2.86 -5.88 -6.84
N GLU A 146 4.17 -5.67 -6.97
CA GLU A 146 5.15 -6.72 -6.73
C GLU A 146 5.20 -7.13 -5.25
N ASN A 147 5.11 -6.18 -4.33
CA ASN A 147 5.04 -6.46 -2.90
C ASN A 147 3.79 -7.28 -2.54
N LEU A 148 2.61 -6.93 -3.09
CA LEU A 148 1.38 -7.70 -2.89
C LEU A 148 1.53 -9.12 -3.45
N LYS A 149 2.06 -9.26 -4.66
CA LYS A 149 2.29 -10.56 -5.28
C LYS A 149 3.19 -11.44 -4.41
N ASN A 150 4.31 -10.91 -3.91
CA ASN A 150 5.23 -11.64 -3.05
C ASN A 150 4.54 -12.07 -1.74
N LEU A 151 3.71 -11.21 -1.16
CA LEU A 151 2.94 -11.52 0.05
C LEU A 151 1.93 -12.65 -0.20
N LEU A 152 1.17 -12.59 -1.30
CA LEU A 152 0.20 -13.61 -1.68
C LEU A 152 0.84 -14.96 -2.03
N MET A 153 2.07 -14.94 -2.55
CA MET A 153 2.85 -16.11 -2.92
C MET A 153 3.73 -16.65 -1.77
N THR A 154 3.61 -16.09 -0.56
CA THR A 154 4.31 -16.61 0.62
C THR A 154 3.98 -18.10 0.80
N GLN A 155 5.02 -18.90 1.06
CA GLN A 155 4.85 -20.35 1.18
C GLN A 155 3.99 -20.71 2.40
N PRO A 156 2.87 -21.44 2.21
CA PRO A 156 1.98 -21.82 3.30
C PRO A 156 2.62 -22.89 4.19
N ILE A 157 2.40 -22.81 5.50
CA ILE A 157 2.73 -23.86 6.45
C ILE A 157 1.52 -24.77 6.62
N LYS A 158 1.44 -25.81 5.79
CA LYS A 158 0.32 -26.77 5.80
C LYS A 158 0.51 -27.86 6.83
N GLY A 159 -0.59 -28.35 7.42
CA GLY A 159 -0.59 -29.50 8.28
C GLY A 159 -0.05 -29.27 9.69
N SER A 160 0.16 -28.00 10.08
CA SER A 160 0.58 -27.63 11.43
C SER A 160 -0.54 -26.98 12.22
N ARG A 161 -0.62 -27.28 13.50
CA ARG A 161 -1.49 -26.57 14.46
C ARG A 161 -0.84 -25.27 14.85
N VAL A 162 -1.59 -24.18 14.73
CA VAL A 162 -1.08 -22.82 14.85
C VAL A 162 -1.78 -22.07 15.98
N LEU A 163 -1.00 -21.40 16.82
CA LEU A 163 -1.49 -20.36 17.72
C LEU A 163 -1.35 -19.00 17.05
N GLY A 164 -2.46 -18.43 16.59
CA GLY A 164 -2.49 -17.06 16.07
C GLY A 164 -2.54 -16.06 17.23
N VAL A 165 -1.67 -15.08 17.21
CA VAL A 165 -1.50 -14.08 18.26
C VAL A 165 -1.65 -12.67 17.64
N ASP A 166 -2.64 -11.92 18.12
CA ASP A 166 -2.90 -10.53 17.76
C ASP A 166 -2.48 -9.62 18.93
N PRO A 167 -1.30 -8.96 18.85
CA PRO A 167 -0.76 -8.17 19.94
C PRO A 167 -1.63 -6.97 20.30
N GLY A 168 -1.64 -6.60 21.58
CA GLY A 168 -2.35 -5.42 22.05
C GLY A 168 -1.95 -5.03 23.46
N ILE A 169 -1.44 -3.81 23.63
CA ILE A 169 -0.97 -3.32 24.95
C ILE A 169 -2.17 -2.97 25.86
N ARG A 170 -3.04 -2.07 25.40
CA ARG A 170 -4.15 -1.55 26.22
C ARG A 170 -5.33 -2.51 26.32
N THR A 171 -5.66 -3.19 25.25
CA THR A 171 -6.80 -4.09 25.19
C THR A 171 -6.46 -5.54 25.53
N GLY A 172 -5.19 -5.85 25.77
CA GLY A 172 -4.61 -7.18 25.93
C GLY A 172 -4.42 -7.88 24.59
N THR A 173 -3.46 -8.78 24.55
CA THR A 173 -3.17 -9.65 23.40
C THR A 173 -4.19 -10.79 23.32
N LYS A 174 -4.72 -11.06 22.14
CA LYS A 174 -5.69 -12.11 21.88
C LYS A 174 -5.00 -13.25 21.14
N CYS A 175 -5.31 -14.46 21.57
CA CYS A 175 -4.76 -15.67 20.98
C CYS A 175 -5.88 -16.59 20.54
N ALA A 176 -5.72 -17.23 19.39
CA ALA A 176 -6.64 -18.23 18.89
C ALA A 176 -5.87 -19.48 18.44
N ALA A 177 -6.23 -20.63 18.98
CA ALA A 177 -5.68 -21.91 18.58
C ALA A 177 -6.44 -22.45 17.36
N LEU A 178 -5.69 -22.93 16.36
CA LEU A 178 -6.18 -23.50 15.11
C LEU A 178 -5.63 -24.92 14.94
N ASP A 179 -6.47 -25.79 14.41
CA ASP A 179 -6.00 -27.09 13.96
C ASP A 179 -5.23 -27.00 12.62
N GLU A 180 -4.75 -28.13 12.13
CA GLU A 180 -3.98 -28.26 10.89
C GLU A 180 -4.75 -27.86 9.61
N THR A 181 -6.08 -27.67 9.72
CA THR A 181 -6.96 -27.22 8.61
C THR A 181 -7.38 -25.76 8.72
N GLY A 182 -6.94 -25.07 9.77
CA GLY A 182 -7.34 -23.69 10.07
C GLY A 182 -8.69 -23.56 10.79
N LYS A 183 -9.22 -24.69 11.32
CA LYS A 183 -10.42 -24.69 12.15
C LYS A 183 -10.11 -24.14 13.54
N TYR A 184 -10.96 -23.25 14.00
CA TYR A 184 -10.86 -22.66 15.34
C TYR A 184 -11.13 -23.71 16.43
N LEU A 185 -10.21 -23.78 17.42
CA LEU A 185 -10.28 -24.71 18.56
C LEU A 185 -10.60 -24.02 19.88
N GLY A 186 -10.14 -22.79 20.07
CA GLY A 186 -10.35 -22.03 21.28
C GLY A 186 -9.55 -20.74 21.33
N TYR A 187 -9.84 -19.89 22.28
CA TYR A 187 -9.13 -18.63 22.46
C TYR A 187 -8.81 -18.34 23.92
N PHE A 188 -7.86 -17.44 24.12
CA PHE A 188 -7.56 -16.82 25.40
C PHE A 188 -6.99 -15.41 25.19
N LYS A 189 -6.85 -14.67 26.27
CA LYS A 189 -6.37 -13.29 26.28
C LYS A 189 -5.43 -13.09 27.45
N PHE A 190 -4.36 -12.33 27.23
CA PHE A 190 -3.41 -11.96 28.27
C PHE A 190 -2.94 -10.50 28.17
N PHE A 191 -2.24 -10.05 29.19
CA PHE A 191 -1.68 -8.70 29.29
C PHE A 191 -0.18 -8.78 29.56
N GLN A 192 0.61 -8.92 28.51
CA GLN A 192 2.05 -9.18 28.56
C GLN A 192 2.89 -8.14 29.34
N VAL A 193 2.41 -6.88 29.40
CA VAL A 193 3.14 -5.80 30.09
C VAL A 193 2.87 -5.81 31.60
N THR A 194 1.62 -6.09 32.01
CA THR A 194 1.21 -6.04 33.42
C THR A 194 1.32 -7.38 34.14
N ASP A 195 1.29 -8.49 33.38
CA ASP A 195 1.40 -9.85 33.90
C ASP A 195 2.25 -10.75 32.97
N PRO A 196 3.58 -10.54 32.93
CA PRO A 196 4.47 -11.35 32.09
C PRO A 196 4.52 -12.84 32.50
N GLU A 197 4.46 -13.13 33.80
CA GLU A 197 4.52 -14.51 34.32
C GLU A 197 3.24 -15.27 34.02
N GLY A 198 2.07 -14.68 34.27
CA GLY A 198 0.80 -15.26 33.89
C GLY A 198 0.69 -15.43 32.35
N THR A 199 1.22 -14.49 31.59
CA THR A 199 1.31 -14.61 30.11
C THR A 199 2.16 -15.82 29.70
N TYR A 200 3.33 -15.99 30.33
CA TYR A 200 4.21 -17.15 30.10
C TYR A 200 3.46 -18.45 30.32
N GLN A 201 2.78 -18.59 31.48
CA GLN A 201 2.05 -19.80 31.83
C GLN A 201 0.89 -20.07 30.85
N MET A 202 0.13 -19.02 30.48
CA MET A 202 -0.99 -19.18 29.54
C MET A 202 -0.54 -19.63 28.15
N ILE A 203 0.60 -19.14 27.67
CA ILE A 203 1.15 -19.57 26.37
C ILE A 203 1.62 -21.03 26.48
N ASN A 204 2.32 -21.38 27.55
CA ASN A 204 2.79 -22.74 27.80
C ASN A 204 1.60 -23.73 27.82
N ASP A 205 0.59 -23.44 28.63
CA ASP A 205 -0.61 -24.27 28.75
C ASP A 205 -1.38 -24.39 27.40
N ALA A 206 -1.38 -23.35 26.59
CA ALA A 206 -2.03 -23.37 25.29
C ALA A 206 -1.26 -24.25 24.28
N ILE A 207 0.07 -24.20 24.29
CA ILE A 207 0.90 -25.07 23.46
C ILE A 207 0.61 -26.53 23.75
N ASP A 208 0.61 -26.92 25.04
CA ASP A 208 0.33 -28.28 25.45
C ASP A 208 -1.14 -28.69 25.18
N LYS A 209 -2.09 -27.85 25.55
CA LYS A 209 -3.51 -28.15 25.43
C LYS A 209 -3.98 -28.37 24.00
N TYR A 210 -3.46 -27.57 23.08
CA TYR A 210 -3.91 -27.59 21.69
C TYR A 210 -2.89 -28.28 20.76
N ASP A 211 -1.80 -28.83 21.31
CA ASP A 211 -0.70 -29.47 20.55
C ASP A 211 -0.16 -28.52 19.45
N ILE A 212 0.17 -27.30 19.87
CA ILE A 212 0.62 -26.24 18.96
C ILE A 212 2.04 -26.50 18.49
N GLN A 213 2.27 -26.42 17.22
CA GLN A 213 3.58 -26.60 16.57
C GLN A 213 4.19 -25.26 16.15
N VAL A 214 3.36 -24.25 15.85
CA VAL A 214 3.82 -22.94 15.39
C VAL A 214 3.03 -21.82 16.06
N VAL A 215 3.72 -20.79 16.54
CA VAL A 215 3.10 -19.57 17.05
C VAL A 215 3.26 -18.45 16.03
N ALA A 216 2.13 -17.93 15.51
CA ALA A 216 2.08 -16.84 14.53
C ALA A 216 1.80 -15.52 15.26
N VAL A 217 2.80 -14.66 15.43
CA VAL A 217 2.69 -13.40 16.17
C VAL A 217 2.54 -12.24 15.17
N GLY A 218 1.45 -11.47 15.27
CA GLY A 218 1.28 -10.25 14.48
C GLY A 218 2.38 -9.22 14.75
N ASN A 219 2.72 -8.39 13.75
CA ASN A 219 3.80 -7.39 13.86
C ASN A 219 3.34 -6.03 14.41
N GLY A 220 2.17 -5.95 15.02
CA GLY A 220 1.60 -4.71 15.54
C GLY A 220 2.18 -4.21 16.86
N THR A 221 1.48 -3.24 17.43
CA THR A 221 1.91 -2.60 18.69
C THR A 221 1.92 -3.59 19.86
N GLY A 222 3.06 -3.77 20.50
CA GLY A 222 3.26 -4.74 21.59
C GLY A 222 3.78 -6.10 21.10
N SER A 223 4.09 -6.22 19.81
CA SER A 223 4.60 -7.45 19.23
C SER A 223 5.96 -7.87 19.83
N GLN A 224 6.86 -6.93 20.10
CA GLN A 224 8.20 -7.23 20.63
C GLN A 224 8.15 -7.85 22.00
N GLU A 225 7.30 -7.34 22.89
CA GLU A 225 7.08 -7.87 24.23
C GLU A 225 6.50 -9.27 24.19
N VAL A 226 5.54 -9.51 23.29
CA VAL A 226 4.94 -10.84 23.08
C VAL A 226 5.99 -11.81 22.54
N GLN A 227 6.75 -11.43 21.53
CA GLN A 227 7.82 -12.26 20.97
C GLN A 227 8.87 -12.67 22.01
N ALA A 228 9.26 -11.75 22.90
CA ALA A 228 10.21 -12.04 23.97
C ALA A 228 9.69 -13.15 24.90
N ILE A 229 8.39 -13.09 25.30
CA ILE A 229 7.79 -14.11 26.15
C ILE A 229 7.61 -15.44 25.40
N VAL A 230 7.10 -15.40 24.17
CA VAL A 230 6.94 -16.60 23.32
C VAL A 230 8.28 -17.29 23.11
N SER A 231 9.34 -16.54 22.76
CA SER A 231 10.69 -17.07 22.58
C SER A 231 11.21 -17.73 23.85
N LYS A 232 10.96 -17.13 25.02
CA LYS A 232 11.36 -17.70 26.31
C LYS A 232 10.62 -18.99 26.60
N VAL A 233 9.29 -19.03 26.44
CA VAL A 233 8.48 -20.26 26.65
C VAL A 233 8.98 -21.39 25.78
N ILE A 234 9.20 -21.11 24.47
CA ILE A 234 9.66 -22.13 23.52
C ILE A 234 11.05 -22.62 23.87
N SER A 235 12.01 -21.72 24.12
CA SER A 235 13.40 -22.11 24.40
C SER A 235 13.58 -22.89 25.68
N GLU A 236 12.71 -22.68 26.68
CA GLU A 236 12.82 -23.36 27.97
C GLU A 236 12.07 -24.71 28.00
N ASN A 237 10.99 -24.89 27.21
CA ASN A 237 10.10 -26.04 27.35
C ASN A 237 9.94 -26.90 26.11
N TYR A 238 10.24 -26.39 24.88
CA TYR A 238 9.94 -27.10 23.63
C TYR A 238 11.11 -27.11 22.69
N SER A 239 11.39 -28.26 22.05
CA SER A 239 12.44 -28.44 21.04
C SER A 239 11.92 -28.39 19.61
N ASP A 240 10.63 -28.56 19.42
CA ASP A 240 9.95 -28.77 18.13
C ASP A 240 8.87 -27.70 17.84
N VAL A 241 8.60 -26.83 18.79
CA VAL A 241 7.72 -25.66 18.58
C VAL A 241 8.56 -24.48 18.09
N VAL A 242 8.03 -23.76 17.10
CA VAL A 242 8.66 -22.55 16.56
C VAL A 242 7.70 -21.37 16.57
N TYR A 243 8.21 -20.15 16.49
CA TYR A 243 7.37 -18.98 16.24
C TYR A 243 7.86 -18.19 15.03
N THR A 244 6.94 -17.44 14.45
CA THR A 244 7.23 -16.51 13.36
C THR A 244 6.38 -15.26 13.48
N VAL A 245 6.86 -14.17 12.87
CA VAL A 245 6.13 -12.91 12.81
C VAL A 245 5.32 -12.86 11.53
N VAL A 246 4.04 -12.48 11.65
CA VAL A 246 3.10 -12.37 10.54
C VAL A 246 2.68 -10.92 10.38
N ASP A 247 2.58 -10.46 9.14
CA ASP A 247 2.06 -9.11 8.87
C ASP A 247 0.57 -9.03 9.21
N GLU A 248 0.22 -8.11 10.13
CA GLU A 248 -1.16 -7.88 10.56
C GLU A 248 -1.95 -6.90 9.69
N SER A 249 -1.32 -6.30 8.65
CA SER A 249 -1.97 -5.32 7.78
C SER A 249 -3.32 -5.83 7.26
N GLY A 250 -4.35 -5.01 7.40
CA GLY A 250 -5.71 -5.36 7.01
C GLY A 250 -6.43 -6.38 7.91
N ALA A 251 -5.81 -6.91 8.98
CA ALA A 251 -6.49 -7.86 9.86
C ALA A 251 -7.69 -7.24 10.59
N SER A 252 -7.60 -5.97 10.97
CA SER A 252 -8.73 -5.21 11.54
C SER A 252 -9.87 -5.01 10.53
N VAL A 253 -9.54 -4.82 9.26
CA VAL A 253 -10.53 -4.72 8.18
C VAL A 253 -11.25 -6.05 7.99
N TYR A 254 -10.50 -7.16 7.93
CA TYR A 254 -11.09 -8.50 7.89
C TYR A 254 -12.00 -8.76 9.09
N SER A 255 -11.51 -8.56 10.32
CA SER A 255 -12.24 -8.89 11.54
C SER A 255 -13.60 -8.16 11.66
N ALA A 256 -13.71 -6.96 11.10
CA ALA A 256 -14.92 -6.16 11.05
C ALA A 256 -15.82 -6.45 9.83
N SER A 257 -15.33 -7.22 8.85
CA SER A 257 -16.04 -7.51 7.60
C SER A 257 -17.23 -8.44 7.76
N ASP A 258 -18.14 -8.41 6.79
CA ASP A 258 -19.27 -9.35 6.73
C ASP A 258 -18.79 -10.80 6.55
N ILE A 259 -17.69 -11.01 5.82
CA ILE A 259 -17.07 -12.34 5.65
C ILE A 259 -16.68 -12.92 7.00
N ALA A 260 -16.00 -12.14 7.85
CA ALA A 260 -15.60 -12.60 9.17
C ALA A 260 -16.79 -12.82 10.12
N ARG A 261 -17.89 -12.06 9.95
CA ARG A 261 -19.14 -12.28 10.69
C ARG A 261 -19.84 -13.56 10.26
N GLU A 262 -19.86 -13.85 8.96
CA GLU A 262 -20.43 -15.09 8.42
C GLU A 262 -19.60 -16.30 8.86
N GLU A 263 -18.26 -16.21 8.88
CA GLU A 263 -17.38 -17.31 9.31
C GLU A 263 -17.45 -17.57 10.82
N PHE A 264 -17.59 -16.51 11.62
CA PHE A 264 -17.54 -16.56 13.09
C PHE A 264 -18.60 -15.65 13.73
N PRO A 265 -19.90 -15.96 13.60
CA PRO A 265 -20.97 -15.09 14.09
C PRO A 265 -20.95 -14.89 15.62
N GLU A 266 -20.51 -15.91 16.36
CA GLU A 266 -20.50 -15.91 17.83
C GLU A 266 -19.21 -15.34 18.45
N LEU A 267 -18.17 -15.03 17.63
CA LEU A 267 -16.90 -14.56 18.13
C LEU A 267 -16.79 -13.02 18.06
N ASP A 268 -16.17 -12.46 19.09
CA ASP A 268 -15.78 -11.04 19.08
C ASP A 268 -14.81 -10.73 17.93
N LEU A 269 -14.90 -9.50 17.41
CA LEU A 269 -14.06 -9.07 16.29
C LEU A 269 -12.56 -9.20 16.58
N THR A 270 -12.14 -9.04 17.83
CA THR A 270 -10.72 -9.14 18.21
C THR A 270 -10.20 -10.57 18.16
N ILE A 271 -11.07 -11.56 18.41
CA ILE A 271 -10.71 -12.97 18.29
C ILE A 271 -10.62 -13.38 16.81
N ARG A 272 -11.47 -12.82 15.96
CA ARG A 272 -11.38 -13.02 14.50
C ARG A 272 -10.05 -12.52 13.94
N GLY A 273 -9.48 -11.41 14.49
CA GLY A 273 -8.14 -10.94 14.19
C GLY A 273 -7.07 -11.99 14.50
N ALA A 274 -7.09 -12.56 15.69
CA ALA A 274 -6.13 -13.61 16.09
C ALA A 274 -6.25 -14.87 15.22
N ILE A 275 -7.48 -15.29 14.86
CA ILE A 275 -7.70 -16.39 13.92
C ILE A 275 -7.05 -16.07 12.56
N SER A 276 -7.23 -14.85 12.07
CA SER A 276 -6.62 -14.41 10.80
C SER A 276 -5.09 -14.48 10.84
N MET A 277 -4.45 -14.12 11.97
CA MET A 277 -2.99 -14.25 12.11
C MET A 277 -2.53 -15.69 11.88
N GLY A 278 -3.17 -16.66 12.50
CA GLY A 278 -2.84 -18.08 12.32
C GLY A 278 -3.10 -18.57 10.88
N ARG A 279 -4.25 -18.22 10.31
CA ARG A 279 -4.64 -18.63 8.95
C ARG A 279 -3.75 -18.00 7.86
N ARG A 280 -3.26 -16.78 8.05
CA ARG A 280 -2.28 -16.15 7.14
C ARG A 280 -0.99 -16.94 7.05
N LEU A 281 -0.62 -17.65 8.11
CA LEU A 281 0.54 -18.52 8.10
C LEU A 281 0.24 -19.87 7.44
N GLN A 282 -0.94 -20.44 7.69
CA GLN A 282 -1.33 -21.74 7.14
C GLN A 282 -1.64 -21.70 5.64
N ASP A 283 -2.35 -20.66 5.19
CA ASP A 283 -2.70 -20.42 3.78
C ASP A 283 -2.85 -18.91 3.50
N PRO A 284 -1.72 -18.22 3.23
CA PRO A 284 -1.71 -16.77 3.02
C PRO A 284 -2.66 -16.32 1.91
N LEU A 285 -2.67 -17.02 0.78
CA LEU A 285 -3.51 -16.65 -0.36
C LEU A 285 -4.99 -16.71 -0.01
N SER A 286 -5.46 -17.82 0.55
CA SER A 286 -6.87 -18.00 0.91
C SER A 286 -7.36 -17.01 1.95
N GLU A 287 -6.48 -16.57 2.85
CA GLU A 287 -6.86 -15.61 3.89
C GLU A 287 -6.80 -14.16 3.39
N LEU A 288 -5.73 -13.77 2.69
CA LEU A 288 -5.54 -12.40 2.25
C LEU A 288 -6.53 -11.94 1.17
N VAL A 289 -7.02 -12.85 0.32
CA VAL A 289 -8.05 -12.50 -0.68
C VAL A 289 -9.42 -12.14 -0.08
N LYS A 290 -9.62 -12.37 1.21
CA LYS A 290 -10.83 -11.93 1.93
C LYS A 290 -10.82 -10.43 2.23
N ILE A 291 -9.66 -9.78 2.11
CA ILE A 291 -9.42 -8.39 2.44
C ILE A 291 -9.35 -7.58 1.15
N ASP A 292 -9.86 -6.34 1.17
CA ASP A 292 -9.60 -5.41 0.07
C ASP A 292 -8.07 -5.25 -0.09
N PRO A 293 -7.49 -5.48 -1.27
CA PRO A 293 -6.05 -5.39 -1.49
C PRO A 293 -5.44 -4.04 -1.05
N LYS A 294 -6.21 -2.95 -1.12
CA LYS A 294 -5.77 -1.63 -0.62
C LYS A 294 -5.64 -1.55 0.91
N ALA A 295 -6.29 -2.44 1.64
CA ALA A 295 -6.14 -2.52 3.10
C ALA A 295 -4.91 -3.32 3.54
N ILE A 296 -4.26 -4.01 2.61
CA ILE A 296 -3.00 -4.71 2.84
C ILE A 296 -1.85 -3.69 2.73
N GLY A 297 -0.95 -3.66 3.71
CA GLY A 297 0.21 -2.77 3.70
C GLY A 297 1.26 -3.22 2.68
N VAL A 298 1.32 -2.57 1.54
CA VAL A 298 2.25 -2.93 0.45
C VAL A 298 3.32 -1.86 0.20
N GLY A 299 3.24 -0.70 0.87
CA GLY A 299 4.26 0.34 0.78
C GLY A 299 3.94 1.63 1.50
N LEU A 300 4.99 2.39 1.83
CA LEU A 300 4.90 3.62 2.63
C LEU A 300 4.02 4.69 1.99
N TYR A 301 4.06 4.82 0.66
CA TYR A 301 3.33 5.83 -0.10
C TYR A 301 2.06 5.30 -0.76
N GLN A 302 1.54 4.17 -0.30
CA GLN A 302 0.35 3.51 -0.86
C GLN A 302 -0.87 4.44 -0.92
N HIS A 303 -1.03 5.33 0.08
CA HIS A 303 -2.15 6.27 0.17
C HIS A 303 -1.91 7.60 -0.57
N ASP A 304 -0.73 7.78 -1.17
CA ASP A 304 -0.32 9.02 -1.83
C ASP A 304 -0.41 8.96 -3.35
N VAL A 305 -0.44 7.77 -3.91
CA VAL A 305 -0.61 7.54 -5.35
C VAL A 305 -2.08 7.58 -5.78
N ASN A 306 -2.34 7.59 -7.08
CA ASN A 306 -3.69 7.54 -7.64
C ASN A 306 -4.45 6.28 -7.16
N GLN A 307 -5.43 6.47 -6.27
CA GLN A 307 -6.15 5.38 -5.59
C GLN A 307 -7.00 4.53 -6.53
N LYS A 308 -7.45 5.07 -7.67
CA LYS A 308 -8.20 4.31 -8.66
C LYS A 308 -7.27 3.37 -9.43
N LYS A 309 -6.17 3.91 -9.97
CA LYS A 309 -5.15 3.12 -10.67
C LYS A 309 -4.57 2.04 -9.74
N LEU A 310 -4.32 2.38 -8.46
CA LEU A 310 -3.85 1.43 -7.45
C LEU A 310 -4.84 0.27 -7.27
N ALA A 311 -6.12 0.58 -7.05
CA ALA A 311 -7.15 -0.44 -6.83
C ALA A 311 -7.24 -1.42 -8.01
N GLU A 312 -7.30 -0.89 -9.23
CA GLU A 312 -7.37 -1.68 -10.46
C GLU A 312 -6.14 -2.62 -10.58
N GLN A 313 -4.95 -2.08 -10.36
CA GLN A 313 -3.70 -2.84 -10.49
C GLN A 313 -3.54 -3.92 -9.41
N LEU A 314 -3.90 -3.61 -8.15
CA LEU A 314 -3.83 -4.60 -7.08
C LEU A 314 -4.85 -5.74 -7.27
N ASP A 315 -6.06 -5.44 -7.78
CA ASP A 315 -7.07 -6.46 -8.08
C ASP A 315 -6.61 -7.39 -9.22
N GLU A 316 -5.97 -6.85 -10.25
CA GLU A 316 -5.35 -7.64 -11.33
C GLU A 316 -4.25 -8.58 -10.80
N VAL A 317 -3.43 -8.10 -9.85
CA VAL A 317 -2.38 -8.93 -9.21
C VAL A 317 -3.01 -10.10 -8.48
N VAL A 318 -4.04 -9.86 -7.66
CA VAL A 318 -4.75 -10.95 -6.96
C VAL A 318 -5.30 -11.97 -7.95
N GLY A 319 -5.99 -11.51 -9.00
CA GLY A 319 -6.53 -12.40 -10.03
C GLY A 319 -5.43 -13.22 -10.72
N SER A 320 -4.31 -12.58 -11.07
CA SER A 320 -3.17 -13.26 -11.69
C SER A 320 -2.58 -14.34 -10.78
N VAL A 321 -2.35 -14.02 -9.51
CA VAL A 321 -1.79 -14.98 -8.53
C VAL A 321 -2.73 -16.16 -8.33
N VAL A 322 -4.03 -15.92 -8.12
CA VAL A 322 -5.04 -16.97 -7.92
C VAL A 322 -5.08 -17.93 -9.10
N ASN A 323 -5.06 -17.40 -10.33
CA ASN A 323 -5.12 -18.24 -11.54
C ASN A 323 -3.80 -19.00 -11.78
N ASN A 324 -2.66 -18.44 -11.39
CA ASN A 324 -1.36 -19.12 -11.52
C ASN A 324 -1.18 -20.25 -10.50
N VAL A 325 -1.60 -20.04 -9.25
CA VAL A 325 -1.51 -21.03 -8.18
C VAL A 325 -2.54 -22.14 -8.37
N GLY A 326 -3.70 -21.80 -8.91
CA GLY A 326 -4.85 -22.69 -9.02
C GLY A 326 -5.64 -22.79 -7.71
N VAL A 327 -6.87 -23.25 -7.78
CA VAL A 327 -7.82 -23.27 -6.66
C VAL A 327 -8.49 -24.62 -6.54
N ASN A 328 -8.54 -25.16 -5.32
CA ASN A 328 -9.30 -26.36 -5.04
C ASN A 328 -10.77 -25.99 -4.75
N LEU A 329 -11.67 -26.33 -5.66
CA LEU A 329 -13.11 -26.04 -5.54
C LEU A 329 -13.77 -26.59 -4.27
N ASN A 330 -13.23 -27.65 -3.71
CA ASN A 330 -13.80 -28.32 -2.54
C ASN A 330 -13.42 -27.67 -1.20
N THR A 331 -12.39 -26.81 -1.20
CA THR A 331 -11.91 -26.14 0.02
C THR A 331 -11.94 -24.61 -0.06
N ALA A 332 -11.97 -24.07 -1.28
CA ALA A 332 -11.90 -22.63 -1.49
C ALA A 332 -13.16 -21.90 -0.97
N SER A 333 -12.93 -20.72 -0.38
CA SER A 333 -13.99 -19.78 -0.05
C SER A 333 -14.54 -19.10 -1.31
N TYR A 334 -15.72 -18.52 -1.24
CA TYR A 334 -16.27 -17.75 -2.35
C TYR A 334 -15.40 -16.52 -2.67
N SER A 335 -14.71 -15.98 -1.67
CA SER A 335 -13.78 -14.85 -1.84
C SER A 335 -12.58 -15.19 -2.71
N LEU A 336 -12.10 -16.44 -2.64
CA LEU A 336 -11.03 -16.94 -3.50
C LEU A 336 -11.57 -17.30 -4.89
N LEU A 337 -12.72 -17.98 -4.94
CA LEU A 337 -13.34 -18.45 -6.21
C LEU A 337 -13.70 -17.31 -7.16
N LYS A 338 -14.10 -16.12 -6.65
CA LYS A 338 -14.46 -14.97 -7.51
C LYS A 338 -13.31 -14.48 -8.40
N TYR A 339 -12.06 -14.79 -8.04
CA TYR A 339 -10.86 -14.42 -8.81
C TYR A 339 -10.47 -15.47 -9.86
N VAL A 340 -11.12 -16.64 -9.86
CA VAL A 340 -10.89 -17.66 -10.87
C VAL A 340 -11.51 -17.21 -12.21
N SER A 341 -10.74 -17.27 -13.28
CA SER A 341 -11.20 -16.87 -14.61
C SER A 341 -12.51 -17.58 -15.00
N GLY A 342 -13.52 -16.79 -15.36
CA GLY A 342 -14.85 -17.28 -15.72
C GLY A 342 -15.81 -17.46 -14.54
N ILE A 343 -15.38 -17.22 -13.29
CA ILE A 343 -16.23 -17.30 -12.11
C ILE A 343 -16.43 -15.89 -11.55
N ASN A 344 -17.64 -15.39 -11.56
CA ASN A 344 -18.00 -14.15 -10.87
C ASN A 344 -18.45 -14.42 -9.43
N GLY A 345 -18.62 -13.35 -8.62
CA GLY A 345 -19.00 -13.49 -7.21
C GLY A 345 -20.32 -14.25 -6.96
N THR A 346 -21.31 -14.10 -7.86
CA THR A 346 -22.58 -14.83 -7.77
C THR A 346 -22.37 -16.32 -8.05
N THR A 347 -21.61 -16.66 -9.08
CA THR A 347 -21.27 -18.06 -9.40
C THR A 347 -20.41 -18.68 -8.30
N ALA A 348 -19.47 -17.93 -7.74
CA ALA A 348 -18.66 -18.41 -6.61
C ALA A 348 -19.51 -18.79 -5.39
N LYS A 349 -20.48 -17.94 -5.01
CA LYS A 349 -21.44 -18.25 -3.91
C LYS A 349 -22.30 -19.48 -4.21
N LYS A 350 -22.76 -19.65 -5.45
CA LYS A 350 -23.53 -20.84 -5.85
C LYS A 350 -22.69 -22.11 -5.80
N ILE A 351 -21.40 -22.06 -6.23
CA ILE A 351 -20.49 -23.22 -6.13
C ILE A 351 -20.34 -23.65 -4.67
N VAL A 352 -20.10 -22.70 -3.76
CA VAL A 352 -20.01 -23.00 -2.32
C VAL A 352 -21.31 -23.60 -1.80
N ALA A 353 -22.47 -22.98 -2.08
CA ALA A 353 -23.78 -23.50 -1.65
C ALA A 353 -24.07 -24.88 -2.21
N TYR A 354 -23.74 -25.14 -3.46
CA TYR A 354 -23.91 -26.46 -4.09
C TYR A 354 -23.05 -27.53 -3.38
N ARG A 355 -21.77 -27.20 -3.12
CA ARG A 355 -20.84 -28.08 -2.40
C ARG A 355 -21.34 -28.40 -0.98
N ASP A 356 -21.84 -27.39 -0.27
CA ASP A 356 -22.29 -27.55 1.11
C ASP A 356 -23.58 -28.40 1.19
N ALA A 357 -24.44 -28.33 0.15
CA ALA A 357 -25.68 -29.10 0.10
C ALA A 357 -25.50 -30.52 -0.48
N ASN A 358 -24.60 -30.71 -1.46
CA ASN A 358 -24.48 -31.95 -2.23
C ASN A 358 -23.17 -32.71 -1.98
N GLY A 359 -22.27 -32.15 -1.18
CA GLY A 359 -20.97 -32.73 -0.91
C GLY A 359 -19.90 -32.40 -1.97
N LYS A 360 -18.87 -33.19 -2.01
CA LYS A 360 -17.67 -32.94 -2.80
C LYS A 360 -17.95 -32.90 -4.32
N ILE A 361 -17.47 -31.85 -4.96
CA ILE A 361 -17.46 -31.74 -6.44
C ILE A 361 -16.35 -32.64 -6.99
N THR A 362 -16.71 -33.65 -7.78
CA THR A 362 -15.78 -34.66 -8.27
C THR A 362 -15.45 -34.53 -9.75
N SER A 363 -16.31 -33.82 -10.51
CA SER A 363 -16.16 -33.65 -11.97
C SER A 363 -16.55 -32.26 -12.46
N ARG A 364 -16.12 -31.93 -13.67
CA ARG A 364 -16.57 -30.68 -14.36
C ARG A 364 -18.07 -30.71 -14.68
N GLU A 365 -18.67 -31.89 -14.83
CA GLU A 365 -20.11 -32.04 -15.08
C GLU A 365 -20.93 -31.58 -13.85
N ASP A 366 -20.40 -31.74 -12.65
CA ASP A 366 -21.05 -31.25 -11.44
C ASP A 366 -21.16 -29.72 -11.43
N LEU A 367 -20.16 -29.01 -11.99
CA LEU A 367 -20.19 -27.57 -12.13
C LEU A 367 -21.27 -27.06 -13.11
N LYS A 368 -21.70 -27.87 -14.06
CA LYS A 368 -22.79 -27.50 -14.98
C LYS A 368 -24.17 -27.50 -14.30
N LYS A 369 -24.26 -28.05 -13.08
CA LYS A 369 -25.49 -28.11 -12.28
C LYS A 369 -25.63 -26.89 -11.36
N VAL A 370 -24.58 -26.05 -11.27
CA VAL A 370 -24.51 -24.83 -10.45
C VAL A 370 -25.01 -23.64 -11.24
#